data_22e1ba43b37b5dcdccd9650b2f3257e2
#
_entry.id   22e1ba43b37b5dcdccd9650b2f3257e2
#
_cell.length_a   1.000
_cell.length_b   1.000
_cell.length_c   1.000
_cell.angle_alpha   90.00
_cell.angle_beta   90.00
_cell.angle_gamma   90.00
#
_symmetry.space_group_name_H-M   'P 1'
#
loop_
_entity.id
_entity.type
_entity.pdbx_description
1 polymer ?
#
loop_
_entity_poly.entity_id
_entity_poly.type
_entity_poly.pdbx_seq_one_letter_code
_entity_poly.pdbx_strand_id
1 'polypeptide(L)'
;TEAPAQYKELLDYLAATVLELREKLPSDIADQLPDGAQEIQSKLAGYLAAKAGVLATAGRAWLTGLLYAYVGLIIGALAAVRPIATRHPPLVLALQQRIGHFALAFKQIVAAQFWIAAFNTLLTSVFLLAILPIWKLQLPYTPALITLTFIAGLIPIVGNLLCNAVLTLVGLSVSPVAAAACLGFLILIHKAEYVINAKVV
;
A
#
# COMPACT_ATOMS: atom_id res chain seq x y z
N THR A 1 -22.36 -8.23 -16.11
CA THR A 1 -23.45 -7.20 -16.07
C THR A 1 -23.39 -6.33 -14.81
N GLU A 2 -22.61 -6.65 -13.80
CA GLU A 2 -22.51 -5.87 -12.54
C GLU A 2 -21.43 -4.74 -12.57
N ALA A 3 -20.42 -4.87 -13.41
CA ALA A 3 -19.33 -3.90 -13.48
C ALA A 3 -19.75 -2.44 -13.77
N PRO A 4 -20.76 -2.16 -14.65
CA PRO A 4 -21.21 -0.78 -14.89
C PRO A 4 -21.93 -0.16 -13.70
N ALA A 5 -22.65 -0.97 -12.90
CA ALA A 5 -23.37 -0.49 -11.72
C ALA A 5 -22.40 -0.11 -10.59
N GLN A 6 -21.43 -0.98 -10.32
CA GLN A 6 -20.37 -0.72 -9.32
C GLN A 6 -19.52 0.49 -9.67
N TYR A 7 -19.22 0.67 -10.96
CA TYR A 7 -18.48 1.83 -11.44
C TYR A 7 -19.27 3.14 -11.23
N LYS A 8 -20.57 3.12 -11.50
CA LYS A 8 -21.44 4.28 -11.26
C LYS A 8 -21.55 4.59 -9.77
N GLU A 9 -21.74 3.59 -8.93
CA GLU A 9 -21.81 3.73 -7.47
C GLU A 9 -20.50 4.34 -6.91
N LEU A 10 -19.33 3.90 -7.43
CA LEU A 10 -18.05 4.47 -7.06
C LEU A 10 -17.93 5.95 -7.47
N LEU A 11 -18.38 6.29 -8.68
CA LEU A 11 -18.36 7.69 -9.14
C LEU A 11 -19.30 8.58 -8.32
N ASP A 12 -20.48 8.08 -7.98
CA ASP A 12 -21.45 8.77 -7.12
C ASP A 12 -20.87 9.01 -5.72
N TYR A 13 -20.22 8.01 -5.14
CA TYR A 13 -19.54 8.12 -3.85
C TYR A 13 -18.40 9.16 -3.87
N LEU A 14 -17.55 9.11 -4.87
CA LEU A 14 -16.44 10.06 -5.02
C LEU A 14 -16.96 11.49 -5.24
N ALA A 15 -18.01 11.65 -6.04
CA ALA A 15 -18.63 12.96 -6.27
C ALA A 15 -19.24 13.53 -4.98
N ALA A 16 -19.93 12.70 -4.20
CA ALA A 16 -20.50 13.09 -2.91
C ALA A 16 -19.39 13.50 -1.92
N THR A 17 -18.30 12.74 -1.88
CA THR A 17 -17.14 13.04 -1.02
C THR A 17 -16.50 14.38 -1.36
N VAL A 18 -16.33 14.70 -2.67
CA VAL A 18 -15.75 15.98 -3.10
C VAL A 18 -16.68 17.15 -2.75
N LEU A 19 -18.00 17.00 -2.89
CA LEU A 19 -18.95 18.04 -2.51
C LEU A 19 -18.94 18.28 -1.00
N GLU A 20 -18.90 17.22 -0.19
CA GLU A 20 -18.80 17.34 1.26
C GLU A 20 -17.48 18.00 1.71
N LEU A 21 -16.39 17.72 1.00
CA LEU A 21 -15.09 18.39 1.22
C LEU A 21 -15.20 19.89 0.92
N ARG A 22 -15.88 20.25 -0.16
CA ARG A 22 -16.07 21.66 -0.56
C ARG A 22 -16.78 22.46 0.53
N GLU A 23 -17.78 21.90 1.19
CA GLU A 23 -18.47 22.56 2.30
C GLU A 23 -17.58 22.80 3.52
N LYS A 24 -16.52 21.99 3.68
CA LYS A 24 -15.60 22.06 4.83
C LYS A 24 -14.36 22.89 4.56
N LEU A 25 -14.14 23.32 3.33
CA LEU A 25 -12.95 24.08 2.92
C LEU A 25 -13.21 25.60 2.94
N PRO A 26 -12.17 26.43 3.16
CA PRO A 26 -12.23 27.86 2.97
C PRO A 26 -12.68 28.21 1.55
N SER A 27 -13.41 29.33 1.39
CA SER A 27 -13.98 29.79 0.10
C SER A 27 -12.97 29.84 -1.04
N ASP A 28 -11.75 30.32 -0.77
CA ASP A 28 -10.68 30.49 -1.76
C ASP A 28 -10.21 29.17 -2.40
N ILE A 29 -10.42 28.04 -1.69
CA ILE A 29 -10.09 26.69 -2.17
C ILE A 29 -11.36 26.02 -2.71
N ALA A 30 -12.50 26.24 -2.08
CA ALA A 30 -13.79 25.69 -2.48
C ALA A 30 -14.19 26.14 -3.91
N ASP A 31 -13.86 27.38 -4.30
CA ASP A 31 -14.14 27.91 -5.63
C ASP A 31 -13.31 27.29 -6.76
N GLN A 32 -12.23 26.57 -6.42
CA GLN A 32 -11.43 25.82 -7.38
C GLN A 32 -11.97 24.38 -7.61
N LEU A 33 -12.95 23.96 -6.81
CA LEU A 33 -13.57 22.65 -6.92
C LEU A 33 -14.84 22.74 -7.80
N PRO A 34 -15.18 21.66 -8.54
CA PRO A 34 -16.38 21.61 -9.37
C PRO A 34 -17.66 21.86 -8.58
N ASP A 35 -18.63 22.56 -9.20
CA ASP A 35 -19.86 23.00 -8.55
C ASP A 35 -20.94 21.94 -8.39
N GLY A 36 -20.82 20.81 -9.09
CA GLY A 36 -21.85 19.79 -9.09
C GLY A 36 -21.35 18.36 -9.25
N ALA A 37 -22.11 17.42 -8.70
CA ALA A 37 -21.81 15.99 -8.78
C ALA A 37 -21.63 15.52 -10.23
N GLN A 38 -22.42 16.03 -11.17
CA GLN A 38 -22.32 15.65 -12.58
C GLN A 38 -21.03 16.14 -13.24
N GLU A 39 -20.54 17.31 -12.87
CA GLU A 39 -19.28 17.84 -13.38
C GLU A 39 -18.10 17.03 -12.83
N ILE A 40 -18.13 16.68 -11.54
CA ILE A 40 -17.13 15.81 -10.91
C ILE A 40 -17.12 14.44 -11.59
N GLN A 41 -18.30 13.83 -11.78
CA GLN A 41 -18.43 12.55 -12.46
C GLN A 41 -17.88 12.58 -13.89
N SER A 42 -18.20 13.61 -14.67
CA SER A 42 -17.75 13.74 -16.05
C SER A 42 -16.23 13.95 -16.16
N LYS A 43 -15.66 14.80 -15.31
CA LYS A 43 -14.20 15.02 -15.24
C LYS A 43 -13.46 13.77 -14.79
N LEU A 44 -13.98 13.07 -13.76
CA LEU A 44 -13.39 11.86 -13.24
C LEU A 44 -13.48 10.71 -14.25
N ALA A 45 -14.66 10.53 -14.86
CA ALA A 45 -14.86 9.54 -15.91
C ALA A 45 -13.96 9.81 -17.13
N GLY A 46 -13.84 11.07 -17.56
CA GLY A 46 -12.95 11.48 -18.64
C GLY A 46 -11.47 11.21 -18.30
N TYR A 47 -11.04 11.54 -17.09
CA TYR A 47 -9.68 11.27 -16.64
C TYR A 47 -9.38 9.75 -16.56
N LEU A 48 -10.31 8.98 -15.99
CA LEU A 48 -10.17 7.52 -15.91
C LEU A 48 -10.17 6.88 -17.29
N ALA A 49 -11.04 7.32 -18.20
CA ALA A 49 -11.06 6.82 -19.58
C ALA A 49 -9.77 7.17 -20.32
N ALA A 50 -9.24 8.38 -20.16
CA ALA A 50 -7.97 8.79 -20.77
C ALA A 50 -6.77 7.99 -20.22
N LYS A 51 -6.84 7.54 -18.97
CA LYS A 51 -5.78 6.74 -18.31
C LYS A 51 -6.02 5.23 -18.35
N ALA A 52 -7.18 4.78 -18.82
CA ALA A 52 -7.53 3.35 -18.85
C ALA A 52 -6.50 2.50 -19.59
N GLY A 53 -5.96 3.00 -20.71
CA GLY A 53 -4.89 2.30 -21.45
C GLY A 53 -3.60 2.16 -20.64
N VAL A 54 -3.20 3.19 -19.90
CA VAL A 54 -2.01 3.18 -19.05
C VAL A 54 -2.21 2.22 -17.89
N LEU A 55 -3.38 2.25 -17.24
CA LEU A 55 -3.75 1.35 -16.15
C LEU A 55 -3.79 -0.12 -16.60
N ALA A 56 -4.36 -0.38 -17.77
CA ALA A 56 -4.40 -1.73 -18.35
C ALA A 56 -2.99 -2.25 -18.66
N THR A 57 -2.12 -1.39 -19.21
CA THR A 57 -0.73 -1.75 -19.50
C THR A 57 0.07 -1.99 -18.23
N ALA A 58 -0.07 -1.13 -17.24
CA ALA A 58 0.54 -1.30 -15.92
C ALA A 58 0.04 -2.58 -15.23
N GLY A 59 -1.26 -2.85 -15.26
CA GLY A 59 -1.85 -4.07 -14.72
C GLY A 59 -1.31 -5.35 -15.40
N ARG A 60 -1.17 -5.34 -16.75
CA ARG A 60 -0.53 -6.42 -17.48
C ARG A 60 0.94 -6.60 -17.09
N ALA A 61 1.70 -5.53 -16.99
CA ALA A 61 3.11 -5.59 -16.59
C ALA A 61 3.25 -6.18 -15.17
N TRP A 62 2.38 -5.79 -14.25
CA TRP A 62 2.31 -6.35 -12.90
C TRP A 62 2.01 -7.85 -12.89
N LEU A 63 0.97 -8.29 -13.61
CA LEU A 63 0.62 -9.70 -13.72
C LEU A 63 1.74 -10.52 -14.35
N THR A 64 2.38 -10.00 -15.39
CA THR A 64 3.53 -10.63 -16.03
C THR A 64 4.72 -10.72 -15.07
N GLY A 65 4.98 -9.66 -14.32
CA GLY A 65 6.01 -9.66 -13.28
C GLY A 65 5.78 -10.70 -12.18
N LEU A 66 4.54 -10.83 -11.71
CA LEU A 66 4.14 -11.87 -10.75
C LEU A 66 4.32 -13.27 -11.32
N LEU A 67 3.97 -13.49 -12.59
CA LEU A 67 4.18 -14.76 -13.26
C LEU A 67 5.67 -15.12 -13.32
N TYR A 68 6.53 -14.18 -13.70
CA TYR A 68 7.98 -14.40 -13.73
C TYR A 68 8.56 -14.64 -12.34
N ALA A 69 8.07 -13.93 -11.32
CA ALA A 69 8.46 -14.17 -9.93
C ALA A 69 8.07 -15.59 -9.47
N TYR A 70 6.86 -16.04 -9.81
CA TYR A 70 6.39 -17.39 -9.51
C TYR A 70 7.24 -18.47 -10.20
N VAL A 71 7.51 -18.31 -11.50
CA VAL A 71 8.39 -19.21 -12.25
C VAL A 71 9.80 -19.22 -11.66
N GLY A 72 10.35 -18.05 -11.33
CA GLY A 72 11.64 -17.92 -10.68
C GLY A 72 11.71 -18.64 -9.33
N LEU A 73 10.63 -18.54 -8.54
CA LEU A 73 10.51 -19.25 -7.26
C LEU A 73 10.52 -20.77 -7.43
N ILE A 74 9.78 -21.30 -8.43
CA ILE A 74 9.79 -22.73 -8.74
C ILE A 74 11.18 -23.19 -9.18
N ILE A 75 11.83 -22.46 -10.10
CA ILE A 75 13.19 -22.81 -10.57
C ILE A 75 14.18 -22.74 -9.40
N GLY A 76 14.09 -21.74 -8.55
CA GLY A 76 14.92 -21.60 -7.35
C GLY A 76 14.72 -22.76 -6.37
N ALA A 77 13.48 -23.15 -6.12
CA ALA A 77 13.15 -24.29 -5.27
C ALA A 77 13.70 -25.61 -5.85
N LEU A 78 13.51 -25.84 -7.14
CA LEU A 78 14.06 -27.02 -7.83
C LEU A 78 15.60 -27.05 -7.80
N ALA A 79 16.24 -25.90 -7.97
CA ALA A 79 17.69 -25.78 -7.89
C ALA A 79 18.21 -26.07 -6.46
N ALA A 80 17.45 -25.65 -5.43
CA ALA A 80 17.80 -25.88 -4.03
C ALA A 80 17.71 -27.35 -3.60
N VAL A 81 16.87 -28.15 -4.26
CA VAL A 81 16.68 -29.60 -3.94
C VAL A 81 17.76 -30.49 -4.57
N ARG A 82 18.59 -30.00 -5.48
CA ARG A 82 19.63 -30.80 -6.14
C ARG A 82 20.70 -31.24 -5.14
N PRO A 83 21.08 -32.56 -5.14
CA PRO A 83 22.14 -33.04 -4.29
C PRO A 83 23.48 -32.34 -4.63
N ILE A 84 24.17 -31.86 -3.61
CA ILE A 84 25.46 -31.19 -3.74
C ILE A 84 26.48 -32.25 -4.15
N ALA A 85 27.04 -32.15 -5.35
CA ALA A 85 28.09 -33.03 -5.81
C ALA A 85 29.35 -32.87 -4.88
N THR A 86 30.02 -33.94 -4.56
CA THR A 86 31.15 -33.98 -3.60
C THR A 86 32.42 -33.27 -4.12
N ARG A 87 32.49 -32.95 -5.43
CA ARG A 87 33.59 -32.21 -6.03
C ARG A 87 33.06 -31.16 -6.98
N HIS A 88 33.33 -29.89 -6.69
CA HIS A 88 32.97 -28.76 -7.53
C HIS A 88 34.21 -28.06 -8.10
N PRO A 89 34.20 -27.65 -9.37
CA PRO A 89 35.20 -26.72 -9.89
C PRO A 89 35.28 -25.44 -9.06
N PRO A 90 36.44 -24.78 -8.97
CA PRO A 90 36.63 -23.58 -8.15
C PRO A 90 35.60 -22.45 -8.42
N LEU A 91 35.21 -22.28 -9.70
CA LEU A 91 34.20 -21.32 -10.07
C LEU A 91 32.83 -21.64 -9.47
N VAL A 92 32.42 -22.91 -9.45
CA VAL A 92 31.13 -23.34 -8.89
C VAL A 92 31.11 -23.10 -7.37
N LEU A 93 32.21 -23.39 -6.68
CA LEU A 93 32.34 -23.11 -5.24
C LEU A 93 32.23 -21.61 -4.94
N ALA A 94 32.93 -20.76 -5.70
CA ALA A 94 32.87 -19.33 -5.52
C ALA A 94 31.44 -18.78 -5.80
N LEU A 95 30.76 -19.31 -6.81
CA LEU A 95 29.37 -18.94 -7.12
C LEU A 95 28.40 -19.39 -6.04
N GLN A 96 28.53 -20.61 -5.54
CA GLN A 96 27.72 -21.12 -4.44
C GLN A 96 27.86 -20.29 -3.17
N GLN A 97 29.10 -19.89 -2.81
CA GLN A 97 29.34 -19.02 -1.66
C GLN A 97 28.61 -17.66 -1.82
N ARG A 98 28.73 -17.04 -3.02
CA ARG A 98 28.05 -15.76 -3.29
C ARG A 98 26.54 -15.88 -3.25
N ILE A 99 25.99 -16.93 -3.86
CA ILE A 99 24.54 -17.23 -3.81
C ILE A 99 24.10 -17.49 -2.36
N GLY A 100 24.91 -18.23 -1.58
CA GLY A 100 24.63 -18.45 -0.16
C GLY A 100 24.58 -17.16 0.66
N HIS A 101 25.55 -16.25 0.47
CA HIS A 101 25.54 -14.95 1.13
C HIS A 101 24.34 -14.10 0.69
N PHE A 102 24.01 -14.10 -0.60
CA PHE A 102 22.83 -13.42 -1.10
C PHE A 102 21.53 -13.98 -0.50
N ALA A 103 21.40 -15.30 -0.45
CA ALA A 103 20.22 -15.95 0.13
C ALA A 103 20.06 -15.64 1.62
N LEU A 104 21.17 -15.60 2.38
CA LEU A 104 21.15 -15.20 3.79
C LEU A 104 20.72 -13.73 3.96
N ALA A 105 21.33 -12.82 3.19
CA ALA A 105 20.98 -11.42 3.23
C ALA A 105 19.49 -11.20 2.84
N PHE A 106 19.03 -11.87 1.79
CA PHE A 106 17.64 -11.80 1.35
C PHE A 106 16.68 -12.32 2.44
N LYS A 107 17.00 -13.47 3.07
CA LYS A 107 16.22 -14.01 4.19
C LYS A 107 16.13 -13.00 5.34
N GLN A 108 17.23 -12.35 5.68
CA GLN A 108 17.24 -11.34 6.76
C GLN A 108 16.36 -10.14 6.42
N ILE A 109 16.46 -9.62 5.19
CA ILE A 109 15.63 -8.50 4.72
C ILE A 109 14.15 -8.86 4.75
N VAL A 110 13.78 -10.03 4.21
CA VAL A 110 12.37 -10.48 4.19
C VAL A 110 11.84 -10.68 5.61
N ALA A 111 12.63 -11.30 6.50
CA ALA A 111 12.23 -11.48 7.89
C ALA A 111 12.06 -10.13 8.61
N ALA A 112 13.00 -9.21 8.42
CA ALA A 112 12.90 -7.87 9.00
C ALA A 112 11.65 -7.14 8.48
N GLN A 113 11.39 -7.20 7.17
CA GLN A 113 10.23 -6.56 6.55
C GLN A 113 8.91 -7.13 7.08
N PHE A 114 8.84 -8.44 7.29
CA PHE A 114 7.68 -9.08 7.91
C PHE A 114 7.40 -8.53 9.33
N TRP A 115 8.44 -8.44 10.16
CA TRP A 115 8.32 -7.89 11.51
C TRP A 115 7.92 -6.41 11.52
N ILE A 116 8.51 -5.61 10.62
CA ILE A 116 8.15 -4.20 10.45
C ILE A 116 6.68 -4.07 10.05
N ALA A 117 6.23 -4.83 9.04
CA ALA A 117 4.85 -4.82 8.59
C ALA A 117 3.87 -5.25 9.70
N ALA A 118 4.21 -6.31 10.45
CA ALA A 118 3.39 -6.78 11.57
C ALA A 118 3.29 -5.73 12.68
N PHE A 119 4.40 -5.09 13.04
CA PHE A 119 4.44 -4.04 14.05
C PHE A 119 3.64 -2.80 13.62
N ASN A 120 3.83 -2.33 12.38
CA ASN A 120 3.09 -1.20 11.84
C ASN A 120 1.59 -1.49 11.79
N THR A 121 1.21 -2.71 11.39
CA THR A 121 -0.19 -3.14 11.36
C THR A 121 -0.79 -3.19 12.76
N LEU A 122 -0.06 -3.68 13.75
CA LEU A 122 -0.51 -3.70 15.13
C LEU A 122 -0.77 -2.27 15.65
N LEU A 123 0.17 -1.36 15.44
CA LEU A 123 0.01 0.05 15.85
C LEU A 123 -1.15 0.72 15.09
N THR A 124 -1.27 0.48 13.78
CA THR A 124 -2.39 0.99 12.99
C THR A 124 -3.73 0.41 13.48
N SER A 125 -3.77 -0.84 13.85
CA SER A 125 -4.98 -1.47 14.43
C SER A 125 -5.37 -0.81 15.74
N VAL A 126 -4.42 -0.57 16.65
CA VAL A 126 -4.68 0.13 17.90
C VAL A 126 -5.15 1.57 17.64
N PHE A 127 -4.53 2.26 16.70
CA PHE A 127 -4.93 3.62 16.32
C PHE A 127 -6.36 3.66 15.76
N LEU A 128 -6.68 2.81 14.81
CA LEU A 128 -7.99 2.79 14.12
C LEU A 128 -9.12 2.25 15.01
N LEU A 129 -8.84 1.25 15.86
CA LEU A 129 -9.86 0.57 16.66
C LEU A 129 -10.01 1.14 18.07
N ALA A 130 -8.98 1.78 18.61
CA ALA A 130 -9.02 2.31 19.98
C ALA A 130 -8.92 3.85 20.00
N ILE A 131 -7.90 4.45 19.38
CA ILE A 131 -7.62 5.89 19.54
C ILE A 131 -8.63 6.74 18.77
N LEU A 132 -8.88 6.46 17.50
CA LEU A 132 -9.84 7.20 16.68
C LEU A 132 -11.28 7.16 17.23
N PRO A 133 -11.80 6.02 17.69
CA PRO A 133 -13.13 5.95 18.29
C PRO A 133 -13.28 6.79 19.58
N ILE A 134 -12.22 6.92 20.39
CA ILE A 134 -12.23 7.79 21.58
C ILE A 134 -12.52 9.25 21.19
N TRP A 135 -12.00 9.67 20.04
CA TRP A 135 -12.24 11.01 19.50
C TRP A 135 -13.52 11.10 18.65
N LYS A 136 -14.33 10.03 18.62
CA LYS A 136 -15.54 9.90 17.78
C LYS A 136 -15.25 10.03 16.27
N LEU A 137 -14.03 9.74 15.86
CA LEU A 137 -13.56 9.76 14.49
C LEU A 137 -13.41 8.31 14.01
N GLN A 138 -14.50 7.69 13.54
CA GLN A 138 -14.44 6.33 13.02
C GLN A 138 -14.22 6.36 11.50
N LEU A 139 -13.21 5.64 11.03
CA LEU A 139 -12.97 5.47 9.60
C LEU A 139 -13.82 4.33 9.04
N PRO A 140 -14.40 4.50 7.85
CA PRO A 140 -15.04 3.40 7.13
C PRO A 140 -13.98 2.36 6.73
N TYR A 141 -14.41 1.13 6.53
CA TYR A 141 -13.58 0.02 6.04
C TYR A 141 -12.33 -0.29 6.90
N THR A 142 -12.38 -0.04 8.20
CA THR A 142 -11.27 -0.26 9.13
C THR A 142 -10.59 -1.64 8.98
N PRO A 143 -11.31 -2.78 8.86
CA PRO A 143 -10.65 -4.07 8.65
C PRO A 143 -9.86 -4.14 7.34
N ALA A 144 -10.39 -3.53 6.27
CA ALA A 144 -9.70 -3.49 4.98
C ALA A 144 -8.43 -2.62 5.05
N LEU A 145 -8.47 -1.50 5.77
CA LEU A 145 -7.31 -0.63 5.99
C LEU A 145 -6.21 -1.34 6.76
N ILE A 146 -6.56 -2.10 7.80
CA ILE A 146 -5.62 -2.91 8.57
C ILE A 146 -4.97 -3.99 7.69
N THR A 147 -5.78 -4.73 6.93
CA THR A 147 -5.29 -5.75 6.01
C THR A 147 -4.39 -5.15 4.93
N LEU A 148 -4.79 -4.02 4.36
CA LEU A 148 -3.98 -3.29 3.38
C LEU A 148 -2.64 -2.86 3.97
N THR A 149 -2.63 -2.35 5.21
CA THR A 149 -1.40 -1.94 5.89
C THR A 149 -0.43 -3.11 6.04
N PHE A 150 -0.93 -4.31 6.38
CA PHE A 150 -0.09 -5.50 6.47
C PHE A 150 0.46 -5.92 5.10
N ILE A 151 -0.42 -6.13 4.12
CA ILE A 151 -0.02 -6.63 2.79
C ILE A 151 0.90 -5.65 2.07
N ALA A 152 0.52 -4.38 2.04
CA ALA A 152 1.34 -3.34 1.43
C ALA A 152 2.66 -3.15 2.19
N GLY A 153 2.61 -3.20 3.53
CA GLY A 153 3.79 -3.10 4.38
C GLY A 153 4.86 -4.17 4.12
N LEU A 154 4.52 -5.30 3.49
CA LEU A 154 5.50 -6.30 3.07
C LEU A 154 6.37 -5.83 1.89
N ILE A 155 5.94 -4.79 1.16
CA ILE A 155 6.70 -4.22 0.05
C ILE A 155 7.48 -3.00 0.57
N PRO A 156 8.83 -3.05 0.63
CA PRO A 156 9.64 -1.96 1.15
C PRO A 156 9.37 -0.65 0.38
N ILE A 157 9.31 0.47 1.10
CA ILE A 157 9.15 1.83 0.56
C ILE A 157 7.76 2.06 -0.06
N VAL A 158 7.38 1.28 -1.08
CA VAL A 158 6.11 1.43 -1.80
C VAL A 158 4.91 1.19 -0.88
N GLY A 159 5.02 0.18 -0.02
CA GLY A 159 3.94 -0.16 0.92
C GLY A 159 3.63 0.96 1.88
N ASN A 160 4.64 1.56 2.48
CA ASN A 160 4.47 2.68 3.41
C ASN A 160 3.85 3.89 2.72
N LEU A 161 4.31 4.23 1.50
CA LEU A 161 3.74 5.33 0.73
C LEU A 161 2.26 5.10 0.39
N LEU A 162 1.91 3.88 -0.03
CA LEU A 162 0.54 3.50 -0.36
C LEU A 162 -0.36 3.57 0.88
N CYS A 163 0.07 2.99 2.00
CA CYS A 163 -0.70 3.02 3.25
C CYS A 163 -0.92 4.45 3.75
N ASN A 164 0.10 5.29 3.67
CA ASN A 164 0.00 6.69 4.07
C ASN A 164 -1.02 7.45 3.21
N ALA A 165 -0.96 7.28 1.90
CA ALA A 165 -1.90 7.90 0.98
C ALA A 165 -3.34 7.44 1.25
N VAL A 166 -3.56 6.11 1.34
CA VAL A 166 -4.90 5.55 1.53
C VAL A 166 -5.48 5.94 2.90
N LEU A 167 -4.73 5.80 3.99
CA LEU A 167 -5.20 6.17 5.34
C LEU A 167 -5.54 7.66 5.42
N THR A 168 -4.72 8.53 4.82
CA THR A 168 -4.97 9.97 4.80
C THR A 168 -6.21 10.32 3.97
N LEU A 169 -6.36 9.70 2.79
CA LEU A 169 -7.53 9.94 1.92
C LEU A 169 -8.83 9.44 2.58
N VAL A 170 -8.81 8.26 3.19
CA VAL A 170 -9.97 7.76 3.93
C VAL A 170 -10.24 8.61 5.17
N GLY A 171 -9.22 9.06 5.88
CA GLY A 171 -9.39 10.04 6.96
C GLY A 171 -10.03 11.34 6.48
N LEU A 172 -9.61 11.84 5.32
CA LEU A 172 -10.15 13.06 4.71
C LEU A 172 -11.62 12.91 4.31
N SER A 173 -12.05 11.71 3.90
CA SER A 173 -13.46 11.44 3.59
C SER A 173 -14.37 11.52 4.83
N VAL A 174 -13.80 11.36 6.03
CA VAL A 174 -14.57 11.52 7.29
C VAL A 174 -14.55 12.96 7.77
N SER A 175 -13.35 13.55 7.89
CA SER A 175 -13.20 14.97 8.24
C SER A 175 -11.73 15.42 8.05
N PRO A 176 -11.47 16.73 7.89
CA PRO A 176 -10.11 17.27 7.90
C PRO A 176 -9.35 16.96 9.21
N VAL A 177 -10.06 16.88 10.34
CA VAL A 177 -9.49 16.53 11.64
C VAL A 177 -9.05 15.06 11.65
N ALA A 178 -9.86 14.15 11.08
CA ALA A 178 -9.49 12.74 10.94
C ALA A 178 -8.27 12.57 10.04
N ALA A 179 -8.20 13.30 8.92
CA ALA A 179 -7.02 13.31 8.06
C ALA A 179 -5.76 13.79 8.78
N ALA A 180 -5.86 14.89 9.54
CA ALA A 180 -4.76 15.42 10.33
C ALA A 180 -4.31 14.43 11.42
N ALA A 181 -5.26 13.75 12.08
CA ALA A 181 -4.97 12.70 13.06
C ALA A 181 -4.24 11.50 12.40
N CYS A 182 -4.70 11.05 11.22
CA CYS A 182 -4.03 10.01 10.45
C CYS A 182 -2.60 10.42 10.06
N LEU A 183 -2.40 11.62 9.52
CA LEU A 183 -1.07 12.13 9.17
C LEU A 183 -0.16 12.23 10.38
N GLY A 184 -0.64 12.77 11.50
CA GLY A 184 0.13 12.85 12.75
C GLY A 184 0.56 11.46 13.23
N PHE A 185 -0.35 10.50 13.21
CA PHE A 185 -0.05 9.10 13.55
C PHE A 185 0.99 8.49 12.61
N LEU A 186 0.86 8.70 11.29
CA LEU A 186 1.80 8.18 10.31
C LEU A 186 3.21 8.77 10.48
N ILE A 187 3.32 10.05 10.77
CA ILE A 187 4.61 10.69 11.09
C ILE A 187 5.23 10.06 12.34
N LEU A 188 4.40 9.82 13.37
CA LEU A 188 4.86 9.22 14.62
C LEU A 188 5.37 7.79 14.41
N ILE A 189 4.62 6.98 13.67
CA ILE A 189 4.99 5.58 13.40
C ILE A 189 6.29 5.48 12.60
N HIS A 190 6.48 6.35 11.59
CA HIS A 190 7.72 6.38 10.81
C HIS A 190 8.92 6.81 11.65
N LYS A 191 8.74 7.75 12.57
CA LYS A 191 9.81 8.09 13.53
C LYS A 191 10.12 6.94 14.47
N ALA A 192 9.11 6.22 14.97
CA ALA A 192 9.29 5.05 15.82
C ALA A 192 10.01 3.92 15.05
N GLU A 193 9.61 3.66 13.80
CA GLU A 193 10.24 2.69 12.91
C GLU A 193 11.72 3.00 12.68
N TYR A 194 12.06 4.25 12.42
CA TYR A 194 13.45 4.69 12.26
C TYR A 194 14.30 4.40 13.51
N VAL A 195 13.77 4.70 14.71
CA VAL A 195 14.46 4.46 15.99
C VAL A 195 14.63 2.96 16.26
N ILE A 196 13.62 2.15 15.93
CA ILE A 196 13.68 0.70 16.12
C ILE A 196 14.70 0.09 15.16
N ASN A 197 14.66 0.45 13.88
CA ASN A 197 15.62 -0.04 12.87
C ASN A 197 17.06 0.33 13.23
N ALA A 198 17.30 1.53 13.75
CA ALA A 198 18.65 1.96 14.16
C ALA A 198 19.21 1.18 15.37
N LYS A 199 18.37 0.44 16.10
CA LYS A 199 18.79 -0.40 17.25
C LYS A 199 18.87 -1.88 16.94
N VAL A 200 18.26 -2.33 15.84
CA VAL A 200 18.16 -3.75 15.47
C VAL A 200 19.18 -4.11 14.37
N VAL A 201 19.68 -3.14 13.63
CA VAL A 201 20.75 -3.25 12.63
C VAL A 201 22.06 -2.74 13.21
#